data_36da49d7dd319a4a1d2d4db1aa9e8538
#
_entry.id   36da49d7dd319a4a1d2d4db1aa9e8538
#
_cell.length_a   1.000
_cell.length_b   1.000
_cell.length_c   1.000
_cell.angle_alpha   90.00
_cell.angle_beta   90.00
_cell.angle_gamma   90.00
#
_symmetry.space_group_name_H-M   'P 1'
#
loop_
_entity.id
_entity.type
_entity.pdbx_description
1 polymer ?
#
loop_
_entity_poly.entity_id
_entity_poly.type
_entity_poly.pdbx_seq_one_letter_code
_entity_poly.pdbx_strand_id
1 'polypeptide(L)'
;MLEILAAIGEDPARAGLEQTPRRVAEAYAEFFSGVGVETDALLAGSAIADETGELVIVRGIEFRSVCEHHLLPFLGTAHIAYLPGEHVVGLGSIARVVETIASRPQLQERLTDEIADALVTGLHPRGVLVVLDAVHGCVTTRGARQSHSSTVTLASRGILSDAAARAEAIALIGVTP
;
A
#
# COMPACT_ATOMS: atom_id res chain seq x y z
N MET A 1 -9.74 15.61 -18.24
CA MET A 1 -9.65 14.51 -19.25
C MET A 1 -9.81 15.03 -20.68
N LEU A 2 -10.79 15.85 -20.98
CA LEU A 2 -10.95 16.44 -22.32
C LEU A 2 -9.69 17.19 -22.78
N GLU A 3 -9.09 17.98 -21.90
CA GLU A 3 -7.84 18.70 -22.18
C GLU A 3 -6.66 17.75 -22.48
N ILE A 4 -6.59 16.60 -21.81
CA ILE A 4 -5.55 15.60 -22.08
C ILE A 4 -5.75 14.98 -23.47
N LEU A 5 -6.99 14.64 -23.84
CA LEU A 5 -7.31 14.13 -25.17
C LEU A 5 -6.93 15.13 -26.26
N ALA A 6 -7.28 16.40 -26.06
CA ALA A 6 -6.89 17.48 -27.00
C ALA A 6 -5.37 17.65 -27.07
N ALA A 7 -4.66 17.62 -25.94
CA ALA A 7 -3.21 17.80 -25.88
C ALA A 7 -2.41 16.70 -26.59
N ILE A 8 -2.95 15.46 -26.65
CA ILE A 8 -2.35 14.35 -27.40
C ILE A 8 -2.76 14.33 -28.89
N GLY A 9 -3.58 15.29 -29.34
CA GLY A 9 -4.02 15.40 -30.71
C GLY A 9 -5.23 14.56 -31.09
N GLU A 10 -5.98 14.03 -30.11
CA GLU A 10 -7.17 13.21 -30.34
C GLU A 10 -8.44 14.06 -30.40
N ASP A 11 -9.41 13.60 -31.18
CA ASP A 11 -10.76 14.18 -31.21
C ASP A 11 -11.62 13.55 -30.08
N PRO A 12 -11.95 14.30 -29.01
CA PRO A 12 -12.74 13.78 -27.92
C PRO A 12 -14.18 13.44 -28.32
N ALA A 13 -14.67 13.94 -29.44
CA ALA A 13 -16.02 13.68 -29.95
C ALA A 13 -16.11 12.42 -30.84
N ARG A 14 -14.99 11.82 -31.24
CA ARG A 14 -15.03 10.62 -32.08
C ARG A 14 -15.63 9.42 -31.36
N ALA A 15 -16.28 8.53 -32.12
CA ALA A 15 -16.82 7.29 -31.59
C ALA A 15 -15.76 6.49 -30.80
N GLY A 16 -16.12 6.06 -29.60
CA GLY A 16 -15.24 5.36 -28.65
C GLY A 16 -14.60 6.26 -27.60
N LEU A 17 -14.47 7.57 -27.81
CA LEU A 17 -13.94 8.52 -26.82
C LEU A 17 -15.01 9.35 -26.11
N GLU A 18 -16.23 9.44 -26.64
CA GLU A 18 -17.32 10.24 -26.08
C GLU A 18 -17.58 9.95 -24.57
N GLN A 19 -17.47 8.68 -24.16
CA GLN A 19 -17.69 8.26 -22.77
C GLN A 19 -16.40 8.18 -21.93
N THR A 20 -15.23 8.41 -22.55
CA THR A 20 -13.93 8.27 -21.87
C THR A 20 -13.79 9.19 -20.67
N PRO A 21 -14.17 10.49 -20.72
CA PRO A 21 -14.07 11.37 -19.55
C PRO A 21 -14.85 10.85 -18.35
N ARG A 22 -16.07 10.32 -18.56
CA ARG A 22 -16.90 9.75 -17.51
C ARG A 22 -16.30 8.46 -16.95
N ARG A 23 -15.89 7.54 -17.82
CA ARG A 23 -15.29 6.26 -17.42
C ARG A 23 -13.99 6.45 -16.64
N VAL A 24 -13.18 7.43 -17.01
CA VAL A 24 -11.96 7.76 -16.28
C VAL A 24 -12.29 8.34 -14.89
N ALA A 25 -13.29 9.21 -14.81
CA ALA A 25 -13.73 9.75 -13.52
C ALA A 25 -14.26 8.65 -12.58
N GLU A 26 -15.05 7.71 -13.13
CA GLU A 26 -15.56 6.54 -12.37
C GLU A 26 -14.41 5.65 -11.88
N ALA A 27 -13.44 5.32 -12.76
CA ALA A 27 -12.27 4.53 -12.39
C ALA A 27 -11.41 5.22 -11.32
N TYR A 28 -11.24 6.53 -11.40
CA TYR A 28 -10.47 7.27 -10.40
C TYR A 28 -11.22 7.40 -9.07
N ALA A 29 -12.56 7.46 -9.08
CA ALA A 29 -13.35 7.39 -7.85
C ALA A 29 -13.13 6.05 -7.12
N GLU A 30 -12.97 4.95 -7.87
CA GLU A 30 -12.61 3.64 -7.30
C GLU A 30 -11.16 3.64 -6.79
N PHE A 31 -10.19 4.07 -7.62
CA PHE A 31 -8.78 4.11 -7.22
C PHE A 31 -8.51 4.98 -5.99
N PHE A 32 -9.29 6.02 -5.79
CA PHE A 32 -9.10 6.98 -4.71
C PHE A 32 -10.16 6.87 -3.61
N SER A 33 -10.81 5.71 -3.49
CA SER A 33 -11.84 5.46 -2.48
C SER A 33 -11.35 5.55 -1.03
N GLY A 34 -10.04 5.50 -0.79
CA GLY A 34 -9.41 5.66 0.52
C GLY A 34 -9.12 7.12 0.92
N VAL A 35 -9.37 8.09 0.04
CA VAL A 35 -9.15 9.51 0.37
C VAL A 35 -10.15 9.96 1.44
N GLY A 36 -9.63 10.50 2.55
CA GLY A 36 -10.45 10.95 3.68
C GLY A 36 -11.01 9.83 4.55
N VAL A 37 -10.63 8.57 4.31
CA VAL A 37 -11.03 7.43 5.15
C VAL A 37 -10.01 7.25 6.27
N GLU A 38 -10.48 7.29 7.53
CA GLU A 38 -9.67 7.00 8.70
C GLU A 38 -9.49 5.49 8.89
N THR A 39 -8.27 5.06 9.22
CA THR A 39 -7.93 3.64 9.35
C THR A 39 -8.17 3.07 10.75
N ASP A 40 -8.33 3.91 11.76
CA ASP A 40 -8.50 3.50 13.15
C ASP A 40 -9.71 2.60 13.35
N ALA A 41 -10.81 2.92 12.68
CA ALA A 41 -12.03 2.11 12.72
C ALA A 41 -11.85 0.68 12.14
N LEU A 42 -10.89 0.48 11.26
CA LEU A 42 -10.60 -0.83 10.68
C LEU A 42 -9.87 -1.76 11.67
N LEU A 43 -9.22 -1.19 12.67
CA LEU A 43 -8.44 -1.89 13.69
C LEU A 43 -9.17 -1.95 15.05
N ALA A 44 -10.27 -1.21 15.20
CA ALA A 44 -11.04 -1.11 16.46
C ALA A 44 -11.64 -2.45 16.95
N GLY A 45 -11.70 -3.49 16.11
CA GLY A 45 -12.18 -4.83 16.46
C GLY A 45 -11.07 -5.78 16.92
N SER A 46 -9.91 -5.27 17.35
CA SER A 46 -8.82 -6.10 17.86
C SER A 46 -9.24 -6.83 19.15
N ALA A 47 -8.88 -8.11 19.24
CA ALA A 47 -9.12 -8.91 20.45
C ALA A 47 -7.97 -8.69 21.46
N ILE A 48 -8.30 -8.74 22.75
CA ILE A 48 -7.29 -8.77 23.81
C ILE A 48 -6.51 -10.08 23.66
N ALA A 49 -5.18 -10.01 23.67
CA ALA A 49 -4.33 -11.19 23.75
C ALA A 49 -4.16 -11.59 25.23
N ASP A 50 -4.46 -12.84 25.55
CA ASP A 50 -4.27 -13.35 26.91
C ASP A 50 -2.77 -13.49 27.28
N GLU A 51 -1.89 -13.53 26.27
CA GLU A 51 -0.45 -13.62 26.42
C GLU A 51 0.26 -12.70 25.42
N THR A 52 1.43 -12.19 25.79
CA THR A 52 2.31 -11.46 24.85
C THR A 52 2.75 -12.40 23.74
N GLY A 53 2.14 -12.25 22.57
CA GLY A 53 2.33 -13.15 21.45
C GLY A 53 3.73 -13.09 20.84
N GLU A 54 4.06 -14.16 20.15
CA GLU A 54 5.20 -14.26 19.24
C GLU A 54 4.99 -13.36 18.02
N LEU A 55 6.03 -13.20 17.20
CA LEU A 55 5.98 -12.43 15.95
C LEU A 55 4.90 -12.99 15.01
N VAL A 56 3.97 -12.14 14.60
CA VAL A 56 2.95 -12.46 13.60
C VAL A 56 3.37 -11.89 12.26
N ILE A 57 3.33 -12.72 11.21
CA ILE A 57 3.68 -12.30 9.85
C ILE A 57 2.52 -12.58 8.90
N VAL A 58 2.05 -11.55 8.21
CA VAL A 58 1.08 -11.63 7.11
C VAL A 58 1.81 -11.31 5.82
N ARG A 59 1.87 -12.28 4.90
CA ARG A 59 2.63 -12.17 3.65
C ARG A 59 1.72 -12.16 2.44
N GLY A 60 2.19 -11.48 1.38
CA GLY A 60 1.57 -11.55 0.06
C GLY A 60 0.23 -10.82 -0.01
N ILE A 61 0.05 -9.74 0.74
CA ILE A 61 -1.12 -8.88 0.62
C ILE A 61 -0.97 -8.11 -0.68
N GLU A 62 -1.76 -8.45 -1.69
CA GLU A 62 -1.77 -7.71 -2.95
C GLU A 62 -2.35 -6.31 -2.74
N PHE A 63 -1.73 -5.32 -3.36
CA PHE A 63 -2.24 -3.96 -3.38
C PHE A 63 -2.08 -3.31 -4.75
N ARG A 64 -2.92 -2.35 -5.03
CA ARG A 64 -2.82 -1.41 -6.14
C ARG A 64 -2.87 0.01 -5.61
N SER A 65 -2.07 0.88 -6.17
CA SER A 65 -2.07 2.30 -5.84
C SER A 65 -1.80 3.13 -7.08
N VAL A 66 -1.89 4.45 -6.94
CA VAL A 66 -1.67 5.38 -8.05
C VAL A 66 -0.60 6.39 -7.64
N CYS A 67 0.48 6.42 -8.44
CA CYS A 67 1.58 7.36 -8.23
C CYS A 67 1.09 8.80 -8.33
N GLU A 68 1.30 9.62 -7.31
CA GLU A 68 0.82 11.01 -7.27
C GLU A 68 1.47 11.89 -8.34
N HIS A 69 2.70 11.56 -8.80
CA HIS A 69 3.42 12.38 -9.78
C HIS A 69 2.83 12.29 -11.19
N HIS A 70 2.33 11.13 -11.58
CA HIS A 70 1.93 10.86 -12.96
C HIS A 70 0.50 10.34 -13.09
N LEU A 71 -0.18 10.04 -11.97
CA LEU A 71 -1.46 9.35 -11.91
C LEU A 71 -1.46 8.04 -12.71
N LEU A 72 -0.31 7.37 -12.74
CA LEU A 72 -0.15 6.02 -13.29
C LEU A 72 -0.15 4.98 -12.16
N PRO A 73 -0.74 3.80 -12.39
CA PRO A 73 -0.82 2.79 -11.35
C PRO A 73 0.54 2.17 -11.04
N PHE A 74 0.70 1.71 -9.80
CA PHE A 74 1.70 0.75 -9.40
C PHE A 74 1.04 -0.36 -8.59
N LEU A 75 1.51 -1.57 -8.81
CA LEU A 75 0.94 -2.79 -8.24
C LEU A 75 2.03 -3.57 -7.55
N GLY A 76 1.69 -4.19 -6.43
CA GLY A 76 2.68 -4.92 -5.68
C GLY A 76 2.10 -5.79 -4.59
N THR A 77 2.99 -6.25 -3.74
CA THR A 77 2.68 -7.03 -2.54
C THR A 77 3.20 -6.33 -1.30
N ALA A 78 2.40 -6.39 -0.25
CA ALA A 78 2.78 -5.96 1.08
C ALA A 78 3.02 -7.18 1.98
N HIS A 79 4.05 -7.10 2.79
CA HIS A 79 4.36 -8.04 3.84
C HIS A 79 4.43 -7.28 5.15
N ILE A 80 3.71 -7.74 6.15
CA ILE A 80 3.60 -7.07 7.43
C ILE A 80 3.98 -8.06 8.52
N ALA A 81 4.97 -7.68 9.32
CA ALA A 81 5.30 -8.36 10.56
C ALA A 81 4.99 -7.44 11.73
N TYR A 82 4.33 -7.95 12.76
CA TYR A 82 4.13 -7.21 13.99
C TYR A 82 4.28 -8.10 15.21
N LEU A 83 4.83 -7.53 16.26
CA LEU A 83 4.94 -8.17 17.56
C LEU A 83 3.79 -7.64 18.43
N PRO A 84 2.79 -8.48 18.75
CA PRO A 84 1.63 -8.04 19.52
C PRO A 84 2.03 -7.41 20.86
N GLY A 85 1.29 -6.38 21.25
CA GLY A 85 1.24 -5.86 22.59
C GLY A 85 0.10 -6.52 23.37
N GLU A 86 -0.84 -5.71 23.82
CA GLU A 86 -2.04 -6.19 24.53
C GLU A 86 -3.14 -6.69 23.58
N HIS A 87 -3.00 -6.45 22.28
CA HIS A 87 -4.04 -6.75 21.30
C HIS A 87 -3.49 -7.53 20.10
N VAL A 88 -4.29 -8.45 19.60
CA VAL A 88 -4.13 -9.10 18.30
C VAL A 88 -5.26 -8.64 17.37
N VAL A 89 -4.95 -8.58 16.09
CA VAL A 89 -5.90 -8.09 15.07
C VAL A 89 -6.35 -9.22 14.15
N GLY A 90 -7.59 -9.15 13.70
CA GLY A 90 -8.06 -10.03 12.63
C GLY A 90 -7.25 -9.79 11.34
N LEU A 91 -6.73 -10.87 10.74
CA LEU A 91 -5.84 -10.79 9.57
C LEU A 91 -6.44 -10.00 8.40
N GLY A 92 -7.75 -10.09 8.22
CA GLY A 92 -8.48 -9.31 7.20
C GLY A 92 -8.47 -7.79 7.45
N SER A 93 -8.31 -7.34 8.70
CA SER A 93 -8.20 -5.91 9.02
C SER A 93 -6.88 -5.32 8.55
N ILE A 94 -5.79 -6.07 8.64
CA ILE A 94 -4.48 -5.66 8.12
C ILE A 94 -4.57 -5.42 6.61
N ALA A 95 -5.17 -6.35 5.86
CA ALA A 95 -5.34 -6.21 4.42
C ALA A 95 -6.20 -4.98 4.08
N ARG A 96 -7.26 -4.72 4.83
CA ARG A 96 -8.11 -3.53 4.64
C ARG A 96 -7.38 -2.22 4.92
N VAL A 97 -6.49 -2.17 5.91
CA VAL A 97 -5.63 -1.00 6.17
C VAL A 97 -4.73 -0.73 4.97
N VAL A 98 -4.04 -1.78 4.47
CA VAL A 98 -3.19 -1.66 3.27
C VAL A 98 -4.01 -1.14 2.09
N GLU A 99 -5.16 -1.75 1.79
CA GLU A 99 -6.03 -1.34 0.68
C GLU A 99 -6.51 0.11 0.82
N THR A 100 -6.97 0.51 2.01
CA THR A 100 -7.48 1.86 2.26
C THR A 100 -6.40 2.92 2.05
N ILE A 101 -5.19 2.70 2.57
CA ILE A 101 -4.10 3.66 2.43
C ILE A 101 -3.55 3.64 0.99
N ALA A 102 -3.47 2.48 0.34
CA ALA A 102 -3.07 2.37 -1.06
C ALA A 102 -4.07 3.01 -2.02
N SER A 103 -5.37 3.07 -1.67
CA SER A 103 -6.42 3.73 -2.45
C SER A 103 -6.43 5.25 -2.29
N ARG A 104 -5.25 5.86 -2.32
CA ARG A 104 -4.99 7.31 -2.31
C ARG A 104 -3.93 7.63 -3.36
N PRO A 105 -3.77 8.90 -3.81
CA PRO A 105 -2.56 9.29 -4.54
C PRO A 105 -1.33 9.10 -3.64
N GLN A 106 -0.37 8.25 -4.05
CA GLN A 106 0.72 7.81 -3.17
C GLN A 106 2.11 7.93 -3.81
N LEU A 107 3.10 8.00 -2.91
CA LEU A 107 4.47 7.56 -3.14
C LEU A 107 4.66 6.24 -2.37
N GLN A 108 5.40 5.30 -2.91
CA GLN A 108 5.57 3.99 -2.27
C GLN A 108 6.23 4.12 -0.89
N GLU A 109 7.18 5.02 -0.72
CA GLU A 109 7.85 5.32 0.54
C GLU A 109 6.85 5.80 1.59
N ARG A 110 6.01 6.78 1.23
CA ARG A 110 4.97 7.30 2.13
C ARG A 110 3.90 6.25 2.43
N LEU A 111 3.46 5.48 1.42
CA LEU A 111 2.53 4.37 1.62
C LEU A 111 3.05 3.39 2.67
N THR A 112 4.35 3.05 2.60
CA THR A 112 5.00 2.13 3.54
C THR A 112 4.98 2.68 4.97
N ASP A 113 5.32 3.96 5.13
CA ASP A 113 5.33 4.64 6.43
C ASP A 113 3.90 4.80 6.99
N GLU A 114 2.94 5.23 6.18
CA GLU A 114 1.54 5.41 6.61
C GLU A 114 0.92 4.08 7.08
N ILE A 115 1.22 2.96 6.41
CA ILE A 115 0.75 1.64 6.86
C ILE A 115 1.37 1.30 8.22
N ALA A 116 2.67 1.51 8.38
CA ALA A 116 3.35 1.23 9.66
C ALA A 116 2.77 2.08 10.80
N ASP A 117 2.55 3.36 10.56
CA ASP A 117 2.02 4.30 11.55
C ASP A 117 0.56 3.99 11.90
N ALA A 118 -0.27 3.61 10.93
CA ALA A 118 -1.65 3.17 11.17
C ALA A 118 -1.70 1.93 12.08
N LEU A 119 -0.81 0.96 11.84
CA LEU A 119 -0.72 -0.24 12.68
C LEU A 119 -0.24 0.09 14.10
N VAL A 120 0.73 0.99 14.24
CA VAL A 120 1.20 1.45 15.56
C VAL A 120 0.07 2.12 16.32
N THR A 121 -0.65 3.02 15.67
CA THR A 121 -1.73 3.80 16.31
C THR A 121 -2.92 2.92 16.69
N GLY A 122 -3.31 1.98 15.80
CA GLY A 122 -4.52 1.19 16.00
C GLY A 122 -4.33 -0.07 16.87
N LEU A 123 -3.11 -0.61 16.96
CA LEU A 123 -2.84 -1.87 17.69
C LEU A 123 -1.93 -1.72 18.90
N HIS A 124 -1.20 -0.61 19.01
CA HIS A 124 -0.17 -0.41 20.04
C HIS A 124 0.79 -1.61 20.18
N PRO A 125 1.35 -2.12 19.06
CA PRO A 125 2.20 -3.30 19.08
C PRO A 125 3.57 -2.95 19.66
N ARG A 126 4.31 -3.95 20.09
CA ARG A 126 5.71 -3.79 20.57
C ARG A 126 6.66 -3.46 19.41
N GLY A 127 6.31 -3.87 18.19
CA GLY A 127 7.06 -3.55 16.99
C GLY A 127 6.26 -3.86 15.72
N VAL A 128 6.57 -3.13 14.66
CA VAL A 128 6.00 -3.31 13.31
C VAL A 128 7.11 -3.26 12.28
N LEU A 129 7.01 -4.11 11.27
CA LEU A 129 7.79 -4.04 10.04
C LEU A 129 6.82 -4.16 8.85
N VAL A 130 6.89 -3.20 7.95
CA VAL A 130 6.18 -3.21 6.66
C VAL A 130 7.20 -3.29 5.55
N VAL A 131 6.99 -4.20 4.61
CA VAL A 131 7.80 -4.33 3.40
C VAL A 131 6.85 -4.30 2.21
N LEU A 132 7.08 -3.38 1.29
CA LEU A 132 6.35 -3.31 0.02
C LEU A 132 7.31 -3.61 -1.13
N ASP A 133 6.88 -4.46 -2.06
CA ASP A 133 7.56 -4.69 -3.35
C ASP A 133 6.57 -4.40 -4.47
N ALA A 134 6.87 -3.44 -5.35
CA ALA A 134 5.94 -3.00 -6.38
C ALA A 134 6.60 -2.64 -7.71
N VAL A 135 5.83 -2.83 -8.77
CA VAL A 135 6.17 -2.46 -10.15
C VAL A 135 5.42 -1.18 -10.51
N HIS A 136 6.14 -0.18 -10.95
CA HIS A 136 5.62 1.16 -11.22
C HIS A 136 5.32 1.39 -12.69
N GLY A 137 4.07 1.66 -13.06
CA GLY A 137 3.67 1.98 -14.42
C GLY A 137 4.40 3.20 -15.00
N CYS A 138 4.74 4.18 -14.18
CA CYS A 138 5.51 5.36 -14.62
C CYS A 138 6.98 5.06 -15.00
N VAL A 139 7.52 3.92 -14.58
CA VAL A 139 8.89 3.45 -14.90
C VAL A 139 8.86 2.42 -16.02
N THR A 140 7.87 1.51 -16.01
CA THR A 140 7.82 0.38 -16.94
C THR A 140 7.24 0.73 -18.30
N THR A 141 6.20 1.59 -18.35
CA THR A 141 5.44 1.87 -19.58
C THR A 141 5.92 3.09 -20.34
N ARG A 142 6.65 3.99 -19.69
CA ARG A 142 7.19 5.24 -20.26
C ARG A 142 8.55 5.58 -19.63
N GLY A 143 9.19 6.66 -20.09
CA GLY A 143 10.46 7.13 -19.55
C GLY A 143 11.55 6.08 -19.67
N ALA A 144 12.04 5.56 -18.57
CA ALA A 144 13.14 4.59 -18.52
C ALA A 144 12.79 3.21 -19.11
N ARG A 145 11.50 2.86 -19.18
CA ARG A 145 10.97 1.60 -19.76
C ARG A 145 11.64 0.34 -19.19
N GLN A 146 11.88 0.34 -17.89
CA GLN A 146 12.48 -0.81 -17.18
C GLN A 146 11.39 -1.81 -16.79
N SER A 147 11.02 -2.70 -17.71
CA SER A 147 9.84 -3.60 -17.58
C SER A 147 9.99 -4.67 -16.48
N HIS A 148 11.23 -4.96 -16.04
CA HIS A 148 11.51 -5.97 -15.02
C HIS A 148 11.97 -5.38 -13.68
N SER A 149 11.99 -4.05 -13.55
CA SER A 149 12.36 -3.42 -12.29
C SER A 149 11.19 -3.40 -11.31
N SER A 150 11.47 -3.74 -10.06
CA SER A 150 10.59 -3.45 -8.93
C SER A 150 11.28 -2.52 -7.94
N THR A 151 10.50 -1.93 -7.07
CA THR A 151 10.98 -1.09 -5.97
C THR A 151 10.57 -1.73 -4.66
N VAL A 152 11.54 -1.92 -3.76
CA VAL A 152 11.29 -2.42 -2.41
C VAL A 152 11.46 -1.27 -1.42
N THR A 153 10.45 -1.07 -0.56
CA THR A 153 10.49 -0.10 0.53
C THR A 153 10.20 -0.78 1.86
N LEU A 154 10.82 -0.27 2.93
CA LEU A 154 10.65 -0.78 4.28
C LEU A 154 10.35 0.35 5.25
N ALA A 155 9.46 0.06 6.21
CA ALA A 155 9.26 0.88 7.40
C ALA A 155 9.25 0.00 8.65
N SER A 156 9.95 0.39 9.68
CA SER A 156 9.99 -0.34 10.96
C SER A 156 9.72 0.58 12.13
N ARG A 157 9.05 0.07 13.17
CA ARG A 157 8.70 0.79 14.40
C ARG A 157 8.93 -0.12 15.62
N GLY A 158 9.16 0.50 16.77
CA GLY A 158 9.35 -0.21 18.02
C GLY A 158 10.56 -1.16 17.99
N ILE A 159 10.42 -2.34 18.58
CA ILE A 159 11.50 -3.33 18.68
C ILE A 159 12.03 -3.78 17.31
N LEU A 160 11.16 -3.82 16.28
CA LEU A 160 11.58 -4.17 14.92
C LEU A 160 12.39 -3.09 14.21
N SER A 161 12.67 -1.95 14.85
CA SER A 161 13.67 -0.99 14.39
C SER A 161 15.11 -1.40 14.74
N ASP A 162 15.30 -2.37 15.66
CA ASP A 162 16.60 -2.98 15.88
C ASP A 162 17.04 -3.77 14.66
N ALA A 163 18.33 -3.68 14.31
CA ALA A 163 18.85 -4.27 13.07
C ALA A 163 18.77 -5.80 13.07
N ALA A 164 19.01 -6.45 14.22
CA ALA A 164 18.99 -7.91 14.30
C ALA A 164 17.55 -8.44 14.24
N ALA A 165 16.63 -7.86 15.03
CA ALA A 165 15.21 -8.23 15.04
C ALA A 165 14.57 -8.00 13.65
N ARG A 166 14.90 -6.88 13.00
CA ARG A 166 14.44 -6.59 11.64
C ARG A 166 14.96 -7.61 10.63
N ALA A 167 16.24 -7.97 10.69
CA ALA A 167 16.83 -8.94 9.77
C ALA A 167 16.19 -10.33 9.92
N GLU A 168 15.89 -10.75 11.16
CA GLU A 168 15.18 -12.00 11.43
C GLU A 168 13.77 -11.98 10.84
N ALA A 169 13.01 -10.91 11.05
CA ALA A 169 11.67 -10.75 10.49
C ALA A 169 11.69 -10.77 8.95
N ILE A 170 12.65 -10.09 8.30
CA ILE A 170 12.83 -10.11 6.84
C ILE A 170 13.13 -11.54 6.34
N ALA A 171 13.99 -12.27 7.04
CA ALA A 171 14.31 -13.65 6.66
C ALA A 171 13.09 -14.57 6.72
N LEU A 172 12.21 -14.39 7.72
CA LEU A 172 10.97 -15.15 7.87
C LEU A 172 9.91 -14.73 6.82
N ILE A 173 9.90 -13.47 6.40
CA ILE A 173 9.08 -13.00 5.29
C ILE A 173 9.50 -13.69 3.98
N GLY A 174 10.77 -14.02 3.82
CA GLY A 174 11.29 -14.67 2.62
C GLY A 174 11.44 -13.72 1.43
N VAL A 175 11.47 -12.42 1.66
CA VAL A 175 11.86 -11.42 0.67
C VAL A 175 13.38 -11.38 0.67
N THR A 176 13.98 -11.80 -0.43
CA THR A 176 15.43 -11.64 -0.61
C THR A 176 15.70 -10.18 -0.94
N PRO A 177 16.57 -9.49 -0.21
CA PRO A 177 16.92 -8.10 -0.48
C PRO A 177 17.62 -7.93 -1.84
#